data_47592664f7f4e81af0b6a07a13221479
#
_entry.id   47592664f7f4e81af0b6a07a13221479
#
_cell.length_a   1.000
_cell.length_b   1.000
_cell.length_c   1.000
_cell.angle_alpha   90.00
_cell.angle_beta   90.00
_cell.angle_gamma   90.00
#
_symmetry.space_group_name_H-M   'P 1'
#
loop_
_entity.id
_entity.type
_entity.pdbx_description
1 polymer ?
#
loop_
_entity_poly.entity_id
_entity_poly.type
_entity_poly.pdbx_seq_one_letter_code
_entity_poly.pdbx_strand_id
1 'polypeptide(L)'
;MNLHSLYAKFLLGYLIFGLLGFIAISTFSSEMIYDYLLDRQYESLYSEANRIASQYSDRYRGADVDEAEATPLMEAAASFFHADIWVVNRQGTLILDTSGRYSSGASIPGFDPAAEKEPHFTGDYHGMFDQEVLTVSAPITGNYTTYGYVLIHQPLSQIQQMRTELLNLTYITSAVLYALSLIILLVFTKVVYLPLVKIRAGANEYAAGNLDYRIQVDSQDEMGYLSATLNYMSGELNKMEEYQRTFVANVSHDFRSPLTSIKGYLEAII
;
A
#
# COMPACT_ATOMS: atom_id res chain seq x y z
N MET A 1 23.93 -17.34 -7.93
CA MET A 1 23.27 -16.29 -8.75
C MET A 1 24.20 -15.09 -8.76
N ASN A 2 24.89 -14.81 -9.91
CA ASN A 2 25.85 -13.70 -9.97
C ASN A 2 25.09 -12.37 -9.88
N LEU A 3 25.29 -11.62 -8.80
CA LEU A 3 24.72 -10.27 -8.56
C LEU A 3 25.08 -9.24 -9.67
N HIS A 4 26.00 -9.59 -10.57
CA HIS A 4 26.37 -8.76 -11.73
C HIS A 4 25.40 -8.92 -12.92
N SER A 5 24.49 -9.90 -12.91
CA SER A 5 23.49 -10.06 -13.97
C SER A 5 22.47 -8.93 -13.89
N LEU A 6 22.15 -8.31 -15.03
CA LEU A 6 21.09 -7.31 -15.17
C LEU A 6 19.76 -7.81 -14.55
N TYR A 7 19.45 -9.09 -14.76
CA TYR A 7 18.27 -9.74 -14.19
C TYR A 7 18.27 -9.75 -12.66
N ALA A 8 19.41 -10.08 -12.04
CA ALA A 8 19.53 -10.09 -10.58
C ALA A 8 19.35 -8.68 -10.00
N LYS A 9 19.88 -7.64 -10.66
CA LYS A 9 19.70 -6.25 -10.26
C LYS A 9 18.23 -5.80 -10.38
N PHE A 10 17.58 -6.18 -11.48
CA PHE A 10 16.16 -5.89 -11.71
C PHE A 10 15.26 -6.59 -10.69
N LEU A 11 15.50 -7.89 -10.45
CA LEU A 11 14.78 -8.67 -9.44
C LEU A 11 14.96 -8.06 -8.04
N LEU A 12 16.19 -7.72 -7.67
CA LEU A 12 16.47 -7.10 -6.37
C LEU A 12 15.76 -5.74 -6.23
N GLY A 13 15.83 -4.89 -7.25
CA GLY A 13 15.13 -3.61 -7.27
C GLY A 13 13.62 -3.77 -7.12
N TYR A 14 13.04 -4.76 -7.81
CA TYR A 14 11.63 -5.08 -7.72
C TYR A 14 11.22 -5.56 -6.32
N LEU A 15 12.01 -6.44 -5.70
CA LEU A 15 11.76 -6.92 -4.34
C LEU A 15 11.89 -5.79 -3.30
N ILE A 16 12.90 -4.92 -3.44
CA ILE A 16 13.06 -3.75 -2.58
C ILE A 16 11.86 -2.81 -2.73
N PHE A 17 11.43 -2.52 -3.97
CA PHE A 17 10.27 -1.67 -4.23
C PHE A 17 9.00 -2.25 -3.60
N GLY A 18 8.76 -3.56 -3.74
CA GLY A 18 7.62 -4.24 -3.13
C GLY A 18 7.65 -4.19 -1.60
N LEU A 19 8.83 -4.41 -0.99
CA LEU A 19 9.01 -4.34 0.46
C LEU A 19 8.78 -2.91 0.99
N LEU A 20 9.38 -1.91 0.35
CA LEU A 20 9.20 -0.51 0.72
C LEU A 20 7.75 -0.06 0.55
N GLY A 21 7.08 -0.49 -0.53
CA GLY A 21 5.67 -0.24 -0.77
C GLY A 21 4.78 -0.86 0.33
N PHE A 22 5.06 -2.10 0.72
CA PHE A 22 4.34 -2.75 1.82
C PHE A 22 4.52 -2.03 3.15
N ILE A 23 5.76 -1.65 3.49
CA ILE A 23 6.06 -0.90 4.71
C ILE A 23 5.33 0.46 4.70
N ALA A 24 5.39 1.19 3.58
CA ALA A 24 4.73 2.48 3.44
C ALA A 24 3.21 2.37 3.60
N ILE A 25 2.57 1.40 2.94
CA ILE A 25 1.14 1.16 3.07
C ILE A 25 0.79 0.79 4.51
N SER A 26 1.56 -0.11 5.12
CA SER A 26 1.32 -0.60 6.49
C SER A 26 1.39 0.52 7.52
N THR A 27 2.42 1.37 7.47
CA THR A 27 2.59 2.47 8.43
C THR A 27 1.57 3.58 8.19
N PHE A 28 1.39 4.01 6.94
CA PHE A 28 0.50 5.11 6.61
C PHE A 28 -0.98 4.77 6.84
N SER A 29 -1.39 3.54 6.44
CA SER A 29 -2.77 3.10 6.67
C SER A 29 -3.10 2.96 8.14
N SER A 30 -2.12 2.59 8.98
CA SER A 30 -2.35 2.38 10.40
C SER A 30 -2.74 3.67 11.13
N GLU A 31 -2.07 4.78 10.84
CA GLU A 31 -2.40 6.10 11.42
C GLU A 31 -3.68 6.66 10.83
N MET A 32 -3.80 6.67 9.49
CA MET A 32 -5.00 7.20 8.83
C MET A 32 -6.28 6.48 9.23
N ILE A 33 -6.26 5.16 9.36
CA ILE A 33 -7.44 4.38 9.78
C ILE A 33 -7.80 4.72 11.22
N TYR A 34 -6.81 4.87 12.12
CA TYR A 34 -7.07 5.21 13.51
C TYR A 34 -7.72 6.59 13.63
N ASP A 35 -7.14 7.60 13.01
CA ASP A 35 -7.66 8.96 13.04
C ASP A 35 -9.05 9.04 12.42
N TYR A 36 -9.26 8.40 11.27
CA TYR A 36 -10.55 8.34 10.62
C TYR A 36 -11.63 7.67 11.50
N LEU A 37 -11.29 6.56 12.16
CA LEU A 37 -12.22 5.86 13.05
C LEU A 37 -12.54 6.70 14.28
N LEU A 38 -11.53 7.37 14.86
CA LEU A 38 -11.71 8.23 16.02
C LEU A 38 -12.64 9.40 15.69
N ASP A 39 -12.37 10.12 14.60
CA ASP A 39 -13.20 11.25 14.15
C ASP A 39 -14.63 10.81 13.82
N ARG A 40 -14.76 9.69 13.12
CA ARG A 40 -16.07 9.16 12.74
C ARG A 40 -16.90 8.76 13.96
N GLN A 41 -16.25 8.14 14.94
CA GLN A 41 -16.90 7.71 16.16
C GLN A 41 -17.27 8.91 17.04
N TYR A 42 -16.37 9.88 17.12
CA TYR A 42 -16.64 11.14 17.78
C TYR A 42 -17.89 11.82 17.21
N GLU A 43 -17.97 12.04 15.90
CA GLU A 43 -19.15 12.68 15.26
C GLU A 43 -20.46 11.93 15.58
N SER A 44 -20.41 10.59 15.54
CA SER A 44 -21.56 9.75 15.82
C SER A 44 -22.03 9.88 17.27
N LEU A 45 -21.09 9.78 18.22
CA LEU A 45 -21.38 9.91 19.65
C LEU A 45 -21.82 11.34 20.02
N TYR A 46 -21.19 12.35 19.40
CA TYR A 46 -21.57 13.76 19.64
C TYR A 46 -22.98 14.07 19.13
N SER A 47 -23.36 13.56 17.98
CA SER A 47 -24.71 13.65 17.45
C SER A 47 -25.72 13.00 18.39
N GLU A 48 -25.41 11.84 18.95
CA GLU A 48 -26.27 11.16 19.89
C GLU A 48 -26.34 11.87 21.24
N ALA A 49 -25.20 12.35 21.76
CA ALA A 49 -25.16 13.12 22.99
C ALA A 49 -26.04 14.40 22.90
N ASN A 50 -25.97 15.11 21.77
CA ASN A 50 -26.83 16.28 21.51
C ASN A 50 -28.31 15.89 21.40
N ARG A 51 -28.62 14.77 20.77
CA ARG A 51 -29.98 14.25 20.67
C ARG A 51 -30.58 13.97 22.06
N ILE A 52 -29.83 13.29 22.91
CA ILE A 52 -30.21 13.00 24.29
C ILE A 52 -30.34 14.30 25.09
N ALA A 53 -29.34 15.19 24.98
CA ALA A 53 -29.35 16.49 25.70
C ALA A 53 -30.57 17.35 25.33
N SER A 54 -30.93 17.37 24.05
CA SER A 54 -32.13 18.08 23.55
C SER A 54 -33.43 17.52 24.14
N GLN A 55 -33.59 16.21 24.12
CA GLN A 55 -34.76 15.53 24.70
C GLN A 55 -34.85 15.72 26.21
N TYR A 56 -33.71 15.73 26.89
CA TYR A 56 -33.65 15.99 28.32
C TYR A 56 -34.00 17.44 28.66
N SER A 57 -33.58 18.41 27.84
CA SER A 57 -33.91 19.83 27.99
C SER A 57 -35.40 20.10 27.91
N ASP A 58 -36.13 19.45 27.01
CA ASP A 58 -37.58 19.63 26.86
C ASP A 58 -38.37 19.15 28.11
N ARG A 59 -37.83 18.12 28.76
CA ARG A 59 -38.41 17.55 29.99
C ARG A 59 -38.03 18.33 31.26
N TYR A 60 -36.86 18.98 31.29
CA TYR A 60 -36.39 19.80 32.43
C TYR A 60 -37.21 21.07 32.63
N ARG A 61 -38.12 21.42 31.69
CA ARG A 61 -39.04 22.56 31.82
C ARG A 61 -40.15 22.36 32.86
N GLY A 62 -40.35 21.13 33.33
CA GLY A 62 -41.28 20.81 34.38
C GLY A 62 -40.55 20.18 35.56
N ALA A 63 -40.47 20.86 36.67
CA ALA A 63 -39.74 20.67 37.91
C ALA A 63 -39.43 19.22 38.44
N ASP A 64 -39.88 18.17 37.79
CA ASP A 64 -39.57 16.76 38.09
C ASP A 64 -39.26 16.03 36.79
N VAL A 65 -37.99 15.67 36.61
CA VAL A 65 -37.59 14.72 35.56
C VAL A 65 -38.07 13.34 36.00
N ASP A 66 -39.00 12.77 35.27
CA ASP A 66 -39.36 11.38 35.48
C ASP A 66 -38.18 10.51 34.91
N GLU A 67 -37.21 10.20 35.83
CA GLU A 67 -36.06 9.34 35.51
C GLU A 67 -36.51 8.00 34.90
N ALA A 68 -37.68 7.50 35.25
CA ALA A 68 -38.20 6.25 34.79
C ALA A 68 -38.49 6.18 33.29
N GLU A 69 -38.81 7.30 32.62
CA GLU A 69 -39.08 7.35 31.18
C GLU A 69 -37.81 7.63 30.34
N ALA A 70 -36.80 8.32 30.89
CA ALA A 70 -35.61 8.68 30.17
C ALA A 70 -34.58 7.54 30.14
N THR A 71 -34.51 6.75 31.21
CA THR A 71 -33.56 5.65 31.40
C THR A 71 -33.60 4.59 30.29
N PRO A 72 -34.77 4.06 29.87
CA PRO A 72 -34.80 2.99 28.86
C PRO A 72 -34.26 3.43 27.49
N LEU A 73 -34.46 4.71 27.12
CA LEU A 73 -33.94 5.24 25.86
C LEU A 73 -32.41 5.41 25.89
N MET A 74 -31.87 5.87 27.02
CA MET A 74 -30.43 5.97 27.21
C MET A 74 -29.76 4.62 27.31
N GLU A 75 -30.38 3.63 27.99
CA GLU A 75 -29.91 2.25 28.04
C GLU A 75 -29.88 1.61 26.65
N ALA A 76 -30.91 1.85 25.83
CA ALA A 76 -30.91 1.39 24.44
C ALA A 76 -29.79 2.02 23.60
N ALA A 77 -29.54 3.32 23.76
CA ALA A 77 -28.44 4.03 23.11
C ALA A 77 -27.08 3.51 23.62
N ALA A 78 -26.92 3.34 24.93
CA ALA A 78 -25.72 2.80 25.56
C ALA A 78 -25.40 1.39 25.01
N SER A 79 -26.41 0.55 24.92
CA SER A 79 -26.30 -0.79 24.34
C SER A 79 -25.92 -0.76 22.86
N PHE A 80 -26.52 0.11 22.07
CA PHE A 80 -26.26 0.24 20.64
C PHE A 80 -24.83 0.72 20.35
N PHE A 81 -24.36 1.72 21.09
CA PHE A 81 -23.02 2.27 20.92
C PHE A 81 -21.97 1.51 21.74
N HIS A 82 -22.36 0.54 22.54
CA HIS A 82 -21.51 -0.16 23.51
C HIS A 82 -20.72 0.86 24.38
N ALA A 83 -21.42 1.85 24.89
CA ALA A 83 -20.86 2.98 25.60
C ALA A 83 -21.61 3.20 26.91
N ASP A 84 -20.96 3.81 27.90
CA ASP A 84 -21.59 4.26 29.13
C ASP A 84 -22.11 5.69 28.93
N ILE A 85 -23.36 5.95 29.26
CA ILE A 85 -23.97 7.28 29.15
C ILE A 85 -24.24 7.82 30.53
N TRP A 86 -23.68 8.98 30.81
CA TRP A 86 -23.87 9.70 32.05
C TRP A 86 -24.60 11.00 31.83
N VAL A 87 -25.45 11.35 32.78
CA VAL A 87 -26.04 12.67 32.88
C VAL A 87 -25.53 13.33 34.17
N VAL A 88 -24.93 14.50 34.04
CA VAL A 88 -24.33 15.22 35.16
C VAL A 88 -24.91 16.64 35.27
N ASN A 89 -24.95 17.16 36.48
CA ASN A 89 -25.30 18.55 36.72
C ASN A 89 -24.12 19.49 36.39
N ARG A 90 -24.29 20.79 36.54
CA ARG A 90 -23.25 21.82 36.30
C ARG A 90 -21.98 21.63 37.13
N GLN A 91 -22.09 21.00 38.27
CA GLN A 91 -21.01 20.80 39.25
C GLN A 91 -20.30 19.46 39.01
N GLY A 92 -20.70 18.68 37.99
CA GLY A 92 -20.15 17.36 37.73
C GLY A 92 -20.65 16.28 38.68
N THR A 93 -21.83 16.52 39.31
CA THR A 93 -22.47 15.47 40.11
C THR A 93 -23.31 14.59 39.18
N LEU A 94 -23.12 13.27 39.28
CA LEU A 94 -23.81 12.26 38.51
C LEU A 94 -25.30 12.22 38.88
N ILE A 95 -26.16 12.38 37.90
CA ILE A 95 -27.61 12.24 38.03
C ILE A 95 -27.99 10.81 37.62
N LEU A 96 -27.49 10.37 36.48
CA LEU A 96 -27.80 9.05 35.90
C LEU A 96 -26.52 8.42 35.32
N ASP A 97 -26.38 7.14 35.54
CA ASP A 97 -25.34 6.24 34.95
C ASP A 97 -26.01 5.02 34.37
N THR A 98 -25.96 4.82 33.05
CA THR A 98 -26.56 3.65 32.37
C THR A 98 -25.81 2.34 32.68
N SER A 99 -24.54 2.42 33.07
CA SER A 99 -23.76 1.23 33.46
C SER A 99 -24.07 0.75 34.89
N GLY A 100 -24.66 1.60 35.71
CA GLY A 100 -24.90 1.33 37.13
C GLY A 100 -23.60 1.18 37.96
N ARG A 101 -22.46 1.59 37.43
CA ARG A 101 -21.15 1.51 38.11
C ARG A 101 -21.06 2.49 39.27
N TYR A 102 -21.64 3.67 39.07
CA TYR A 102 -21.65 4.70 40.08
C TYR A 102 -23.08 5.03 40.50
N SER A 103 -23.28 5.29 41.78
CA SER A 103 -24.58 5.72 42.29
C SER A 103 -24.88 7.20 41.98
N SER A 104 -26.14 7.51 41.81
CA SER A 104 -26.60 8.92 41.72
C SER A 104 -26.09 9.73 42.92
N GLY A 105 -25.60 10.96 42.65
CA GLY A 105 -24.94 11.79 43.65
C GLY A 105 -23.42 11.68 43.70
N ALA A 106 -22.80 10.73 43.00
CA ALA A 106 -21.33 10.66 42.89
C ALA A 106 -20.78 11.89 42.16
N SER A 107 -19.65 12.44 42.61
CA SER A 107 -19.01 13.61 42.00
C SER A 107 -17.82 13.15 41.11
N ILE A 108 -17.71 13.72 39.91
CA ILE A 108 -16.57 13.49 39.01
C ILE A 108 -15.40 14.34 39.52
N PRO A 109 -14.25 13.71 39.84
CA PRO A 109 -13.08 14.46 40.34
C PRO A 109 -12.54 15.40 39.25
N GLY A 110 -12.37 16.70 39.60
CA GLY A 110 -11.80 17.67 38.67
C GLY A 110 -12.65 18.04 37.45
N PHE A 111 -13.95 17.76 37.50
CA PHE A 111 -14.88 18.16 36.44
C PHE A 111 -14.91 19.68 36.29
N ASP A 112 -14.53 20.19 35.13
CA ASP A 112 -14.57 21.59 34.75
C ASP A 112 -15.32 21.80 33.44
N PRO A 113 -16.55 22.31 33.46
CA PRO A 113 -17.30 22.54 32.24
C PRO A 113 -16.64 23.52 31.26
N ALA A 114 -15.69 24.34 31.74
CA ALA A 114 -14.95 25.27 30.90
C ALA A 114 -13.74 24.64 30.22
N ALA A 115 -13.17 23.59 30.82
CA ALA A 115 -12.08 22.81 30.25
C ALA A 115 -12.57 21.81 29.16
N GLU A 116 -13.85 21.41 29.24
CA GLU A 116 -14.47 20.52 28.24
C GLU A 116 -14.89 21.27 26.94
N LYS A 117 -14.14 22.31 26.58
CA LYS A 117 -14.32 23.01 25.29
C LYS A 117 -13.75 22.20 24.11
N GLU A 118 -12.92 21.23 24.38
CA GLU A 118 -12.49 20.30 23.35
C GLU A 118 -13.63 19.33 23.03
N PRO A 119 -13.86 19.05 21.73
CA PRO A 119 -15.01 18.28 21.29
C PRO A 119 -14.99 16.85 21.81
N HIS A 120 -13.85 16.32 22.20
CA HIS A 120 -13.69 14.97 22.77
C HIS A 120 -12.47 14.89 23.68
N PHE A 121 -12.51 13.96 24.60
CA PHE A 121 -11.41 13.58 25.46
C PHE A 121 -11.09 12.10 25.29
N THR A 122 -9.81 11.76 25.26
CA THR A 122 -9.34 10.37 25.25
C THR A 122 -8.47 10.11 26.48
N GLY A 123 -8.80 9.06 27.24
CA GLY A 123 -8.08 8.72 28.45
C GLY A 123 -8.97 8.00 29.47
N ASP A 124 -8.55 7.97 30.73
CA ASP A 124 -9.26 7.31 31.84
C ASP A 124 -10.42 8.11 32.43
N TYR A 125 -10.73 9.25 31.81
CA TYR A 125 -11.73 10.23 32.24
C TYR A 125 -11.69 10.50 33.77
N HIS A 126 -10.68 11.26 34.18
CA HIS A 126 -10.44 11.64 35.60
C HIS A 126 -10.24 10.44 36.55
N GLY A 127 -9.74 9.33 36.05
CA GLY A 127 -9.54 8.10 36.84
C GLY A 127 -10.84 7.34 37.13
N MET A 128 -11.93 7.64 36.44
CA MET A 128 -13.22 6.96 36.63
C MET A 128 -13.31 5.64 35.86
N PHE A 129 -12.41 5.39 34.90
CA PHE A 129 -12.37 4.16 34.11
C PHE A 129 -11.02 3.46 34.27
N ASP A 130 -11.05 2.12 34.37
CA ASP A 130 -9.85 1.27 34.39
C ASP A 130 -9.17 1.11 33.00
N GLN A 131 -9.83 1.62 31.96
CA GLN A 131 -9.37 1.57 30.58
C GLN A 131 -9.56 2.93 29.90
N GLU A 132 -8.81 3.17 28.83
CA GLU A 132 -8.97 4.39 28.04
C GLU A 132 -10.32 4.41 27.34
N VAL A 133 -11.01 5.52 27.40
CA VAL A 133 -12.30 5.77 26.76
C VAL A 133 -12.24 7.02 25.90
N LEU A 134 -13.02 7.02 24.83
CA LEU A 134 -13.41 8.23 24.10
C LEU A 134 -14.62 8.81 24.81
N THR A 135 -14.46 10.00 25.38
CA THR A 135 -15.54 10.74 26.05
C THR A 135 -15.99 11.90 25.17
N VAL A 136 -17.29 11.99 24.99
CA VAL A 136 -17.95 13.09 24.28
C VAL A 136 -18.92 13.79 25.21
N SER A 137 -18.91 15.10 25.20
CA SER A 137 -19.75 15.94 26.07
C SER A 137 -20.72 16.77 25.25
N ALA A 138 -22.01 16.81 25.64
CA ALA A 138 -23.01 17.68 25.07
C ALA A 138 -23.78 18.43 26.17
N PRO A 139 -23.89 19.75 26.09
CA PRO A 139 -24.59 20.53 27.13
C PRO A 139 -26.11 20.39 27.05
N ILE A 140 -26.73 20.18 28.17
CA ILE A 140 -28.20 20.23 28.32
C ILE A 140 -28.58 21.71 28.56
N THR A 141 -29.13 22.34 27.52
CA THR A 141 -29.41 23.79 27.54
C THR A 141 -30.91 24.09 27.48
N GLY A 142 -31.38 25.10 28.21
CA GLY A 142 -32.75 25.61 28.13
C GLY A 142 -32.83 27.00 28.74
N ASN A 143 -33.71 27.86 28.21
CA ASN A 143 -33.88 29.23 28.69
C ASN A 143 -32.56 30.01 28.79
N TYR A 144 -31.66 29.89 27.82
CA TYR A 144 -30.32 30.51 27.77
C TYR A 144 -29.41 30.09 28.93
N THR A 145 -29.66 28.94 29.53
CA THR A 145 -28.93 28.45 30.68
C THR A 145 -28.53 26.97 30.43
N THR A 146 -27.32 26.58 30.80
CA THR A 146 -26.91 25.18 30.82
C THR A 146 -27.34 24.55 32.13
N TYR A 147 -28.05 23.45 32.11
CA TYR A 147 -28.51 22.73 33.30
C TYR A 147 -27.55 21.65 33.72
N GLY A 148 -26.86 21.05 32.78
CA GLY A 148 -25.90 19.95 32.97
C GLY A 148 -25.31 19.49 31.65
N TYR A 149 -24.79 18.28 31.63
CA TYR A 149 -24.15 17.71 30.47
C TYR A 149 -24.55 16.23 30.31
N VAL A 150 -24.66 15.79 29.05
CA VAL A 150 -24.67 14.37 28.69
C VAL A 150 -23.26 13.99 28.30
N LEU A 151 -22.71 12.97 28.94
CA LEU A 151 -21.41 12.42 28.67
C LEU A 151 -21.60 11.02 28.10
N ILE A 152 -20.93 10.72 27.00
CA ILE A 152 -20.91 9.37 26.43
C ILE A 152 -19.48 8.87 26.44
N HIS A 153 -19.23 7.74 27.09
CA HIS A 153 -17.92 7.12 27.27
C HIS A 153 -17.88 5.82 26.50
N GLN A 154 -17.11 5.77 25.43
CA GLN A 154 -16.91 4.53 24.66
C GLN A 154 -15.50 3.98 24.86
N PRO A 155 -15.32 2.69 25.18
CA PRO A 155 -14.02 2.08 25.29
C PRO A 155 -13.22 2.20 24.00
N LEU A 156 -11.97 2.72 24.06
CA LEU A 156 -11.07 2.80 22.91
C LEU A 156 -10.68 1.42 22.37
N SER A 157 -10.79 0.38 23.18
CA SER A 157 -10.58 -1.01 22.76
C SER A 157 -11.44 -1.42 21.55
N GLN A 158 -12.65 -0.88 21.43
CA GLN A 158 -13.53 -1.13 20.27
C GLN A 158 -13.00 -0.48 19.00
N ILE A 159 -12.51 0.76 19.09
CA ILE A 159 -11.88 1.47 17.96
C ILE A 159 -10.61 0.72 17.55
N GLN A 160 -9.83 0.23 18.50
CA GLN A 160 -8.64 -0.59 18.23
C GLN A 160 -8.98 -1.92 17.56
N GLN A 161 -10.08 -2.56 17.94
CA GLN A 161 -10.56 -3.78 17.30
C GLN A 161 -10.96 -3.50 15.84
N MET A 162 -11.79 -2.48 15.59
CA MET A 162 -12.18 -2.07 14.23
C MET A 162 -10.97 -1.71 13.38
N ARG A 163 -9.99 -0.98 13.95
CA ARG A 163 -8.71 -0.70 13.30
C ARG A 163 -7.99 -1.98 12.88
N THR A 164 -7.90 -2.96 13.77
CA THR A 164 -7.23 -4.22 13.49
C THR A 164 -7.91 -4.99 12.37
N GLU A 165 -9.24 -5.02 12.34
CA GLU A 165 -10.01 -5.66 11.26
C GLU A 165 -9.75 -4.99 9.90
N LEU A 166 -9.78 -3.65 9.84
CA LEU A 166 -9.48 -2.90 8.61
C LEU A 166 -8.03 -3.05 8.16
N LEU A 167 -7.08 -3.06 9.11
CA LEU A 167 -5.69 -3.32 8.80
C LEU A 167 -5.47 -4.73 8.24
N ASN A 168 -6.10 -5.75 8.81
CA ASN A 168 -6.03 -7.11 8.30
C ASN A 168 -6.55 -7.20 6.86
N LEU A 169 -7.65 -6.53 6.54
CA LEU A 169 -8.16 -6.43 5.18
C LEU A 169 -7.15 -5.74 4.25
N THR A 170 -6.53 -4.67 4.70
CA THR A 170 -5.49 -3.95 3.96
C THR A 170 -4.26 -4.83 3.71
N TYR A 171 -3.82 -5.61 4.70
CA TYR A 171 -2.69 -6.53 4.55
C TYR A 171 -2.99 -7.67 3.57
N ILE A 172 -4.18 -8.26 3.65
CA ILE A 172 -4.61 -9.31 2.72
C ILE A 172 -4.66 -8.76 1.29
N THR A 173 -5.27 -7.59 1.10
CA THR A 173 -5.34 -6.94 -0.21
C THR A 173 -3.95 -6.63 -0.78
N SER A 174 -3.05 -6.09 0.05
CA SER A 174 -1.67 -5.81 -0.32
C SER A 174 -0.90 -7.08 -0.68
N ALA A 175 -1.10 -8.18 0.06
CA ALA A 175 -0.48 -9.46 -0.23
C ALA A 175 -0.96 -10.04 -1.58
N VAL A 176 -2.25 -9.94 -1.89
CA VAL A 176 -2.81 -10.36 -3.18
C VAL A 176 -2.24 -9.53 -4.33
N LEU A 177 -2.17 -8.21 -4.18
CA LEU A 177 -1.57 -7.33 -5.18
C LEU A 177 -0.09 -7.65 -5.41
N TYR A 178 0.66 -7.93 -4.34
CA TYR A 178 2.06 -8.33 -4.44
C TYR A 178 2.22 -9.68 -5.15
N ALA A 179 1.37 -10.65 -4.85
CA ALA A 179 1.37 -11.93 -5.54
C ALA A 179 1.06 -11.80 -7.04
N LEU A 180 0.08 -10.96 -7.41
CA LEU A 180 -0.22 -10.64 -8.80
C LEU A 180 0.96 -9.96 -9.51
N SER A 181 1.66 -9.08 -8.84
CA SER A 181 2.83 -8.40 -9.38
C SER A 181 4.00 -9.35 -9.64
N LEU A 182 4.15 -10.43 -8.85
CA LEU A 182 5.12 -11.49 -9.14
C LEU A 182 4.81 -12.25 -10.44
N ILE A 183 3.52 -12.40 -10.78
CA ILE A 183 3.12 -13.00 -12.07
C ILE A 183 3.61 -12.12 -13.23
N ILE A 184 3.47 -10.80 -13.10
CA ILE A 184 3.98 -9.86 -14.11
C ILE A 184 5.50 -9.99 -14.28
N LEU A 185 6.23 -10.16 -13.18
CA LEU A 185 7.67 -10.41 -13.22
C LEU A 185 8.03 -11.69 -13.96
N LEU A 186 7.26 -12.77 -13.77
CA LEU A 186 7.43 -14.03 -14.50
C LEU A 186 7.17 -13.87 -16.01
N VAL A 187 6.11 -13.13 -16.36
CA VAL A 187 5.80 -12.81 -17.77
C VAL A 187 6.93 -11.99 -18.38
N PHE A 188 7.38 -10.94 -17.71
CA PHE A 188 8.54 -10.14 -18.16
C PHE A 188 9.79 -10.98 -18.38
N THR A 189 10.05 -11.92 -17.48
CA THR A 189 11.20 -12.84 -17.61
C THR A 189 11.11 -13.65 -18.89
N LYS A 190 9.94 -14.20 -19.22
CA LYS A 190 9.72 -15.03 -20.42
C LYS A 190 9.70 -14.21 -21.71
N VAL A 191 9.04 -13.05 -21.70
CA VAL A 191 8.77 -12.28 -22.90
C VAL A 191 9.94 -11.36 -23.27
N VAL A 192 10.65 -10.82 -22.28
CA VAL A 192 11.72 -9.85 -22.53
C VAL A 192 13.09 -10.41 -22.21
N TYR A 193 13.30 -10.92 -21.00
CA TYR A 193 14.63 -11.27 -20.54
C TYR A 193 15.24 -12.48 -21.28
N LEU A 194 14.47 -13.57 -21.43
CA LEU A 194 14.98 -14.78 -22.10
C LEU A 194 15.31 -14.55 -23.60
N PRO A 195 14.48 -13.88 -24.41
CA PRO A 195 14.84 -13.48 -25.76
C PRO A 195 16.12 -12.63 -25.83
N LEU A 196 16.25 -11.64 -24.94
CA LEU A 196 17.46 -10.80 -24.89
C LEU A 196 18.73 -11.60 -24.59
N VAL A 197 18.66 -12.60 -23.73
CA VAL A 197 19.80 -13.51 -23.46
C VAL A 197 20.17 -14.30 -24.71
N LYS A 198 19.18 -14.80 -25.48
CA LYS A 198 19.42 -15.51 -26.74
C LYS A 198 20.06 -14.60 -27.79
N ILE A 199 19.55 -13.38 -27.93
CA ILE A 199 20.09 -12.38 -28.88
C ILE A 199 21.56 -12.08 -28.53
N ARG A 200 21.84 -11.83 -27.25
CA ARG A 200 23.20 -11.57 -26.77
C ARG A 200 24.15 -12.76 -27.06
N ALA A 201 23.68 -13.99 -26.80
CA ALA A 201 24.48 -15.20 -27.08
C ALA A 201 24.79 -15.31 -28.57
N GLY A 202 23.82 -15.11 -29.46
CA GLY A 202 24.01 -15.13 -30.88
C GLY A 202 24.93 -14.01 -31.40
N ALA A 203 24.82 -12.82 -30.87
CA ALA A 203 25.73 -11.72 -31.20
C ALA A 203 27.19 -12.04 -30.81
N ASN A 204 27.39 -12.75 -29.68
CA ASN A 204 28.71 -13.24 -29.29
C ASN A 204 29.27 -14.32 -30.26
N GLU A 205 28.41 -15.22 -30.77
CA GLU A 205 28.79 -16.20 -31.81
C GLU A 205 29.25 -15.47 -33.08
N TYR A 206 28.51 -14.46 -33.53
CA TYR A 206 28.89 -13.65 -34.70
C TYR A 206 30.22 -12.92 -34.48
N ALA A 207 30.45 -12.35 -33.30
CA ALA A 207 31.72 -11.70 -32.95
C ALA A 207 32.90 -12.73 -32.88
N ALA A 208 32.64 -13.98 -32.59
CA ALA A 208 33.62 -15.05 -32.60
C ALA A 208 33.87 -15.63 -34.02
N GLY A 209 33.22 -15.11 -35.07
CA GLY A 209 33.33 -15.56 -36.44
C GLY A 209 32.40 -16.70 -36.84
N ASN A 210 31.50 -17.14 -35.94
CA ASN A 210 30.51 -18.16 -36.24
C ASN A 210 29.28 -17.50 -36.90
N LEU A 211 29.42 -17.08 -38.18
CA LEU A 211 28.40 -16.39 -38.94
C LEU A 211 27.26 -17.32 -39.40
N ASP A 212 27.44 -18.64 -39.33
CA ASP A 212 26.38 -19.61 -39.65
C ASP A 212 25.38 -19.83 -38.48
N TYR A 213 25.73 -19.40 -37.28
CA TYR A 213 24.78 -19.44 -36.14
C TYR A 213 23.51 -18.70 -36.48
N ARG A 214 22.36 -19.18 -35.98
CA ARG A 214 21.07 -18.51 -36.16
C ARG A 214 20.41 -18.27 -34.80
N ILE A 215 20.15 -16.99 -34.53
CA ILE A 215 19.42 -16.57 -33.34
C ILE A 215 17.98 -17.01 -33.49
N GLN A 216 17.48 -17.86 -32.58
CA GLN A 216 16.12 -18.38 -32.60
C GLN A 216 15.31 -17.69 -31.48
N VAL A 217 14.59 -16.61 -31.85
CA VAL A 217 13.63 -15.92 -31.01
C VAL A 217 12.27 -16.02 -31.69
N ASP A 218 11.37 -16.78 -31.06
CA ASP A 218 10.00 -16.96 -31.54
C ASP A 218 9.12 -15.86 -30.92
N SER A 219 9.20 -14.67 -31.51
CA SER A 219 8.40 -13.49 -31.14
C SER A 219 8.10 -12.68 -32.36
N GLN A 220 6.92 -12.02 -32.36
CA GLN A 220 6.51 -11.10 -33.44
C GLN A 220 6.65 -9.62 -33.03
N ASP A 221 7.31 -9.37 -31.90
CA ASP A 221 7.60 -8.05 -31.36
C ASP A 221 9.00 -7.53 -31.76
N GLU A 222 9.45 -6.48 -31.09
CA GLU A 222 10.76 -5.87 -31.31
C GLU A 222 11.93 -6.83 -31.08
N MET A 223 11.76 -7.87 -30.25
CA MET A 223 12.78 -8.89 -30.02
C MET A 223 12.92 -9.83 -31.21
N GLY A 224 11.78 -10.22 -31.80
CA GLY A 224 11.76 -11.00 -33.04
C GLY A 224 12.35 -10.21 -34.21
N TYR A 225 11.99 -8.94 -34.36
CA TYR A 225 12.56 -8.05 -35.39
C TYR A 225 14.07 -7.87 -35.22
N LEU A 226 14.55 -7.64 -33.99
CA LEU A 226 15.98 -7.51 -33.69
C LEU A 226 16.75 -8.79 -34.03
N SER A 227 16.20 -9.95 -33.65
CA SER A 227 16.77 -11.27 -33.99
C SER A 227 16.89 -11.47 -35.51
N ALA A 228 15.83 -11.15 -36.26
CA ALA A 228 15.81 -11.26 -37.73
C ALA A 228 16.84 -10.32 -38.38
N THR A 229 16.96 -9.10 -37.89
CA THR A 229 17.93 -8.11 -38.38
C THR A 229 19.37 -8.57 -38.18
N LEU A 230 19.68 -9.11 -36.98
CA LEU A 230 21.02 -9.63 -36.68
C LEU A 230 21.33 -10.86 -37.52
N ASN A 231 20.37 -11.78 -37.73
CA ASN A 231 20.53 -12.93 -38.60
C ASN A 231 20.78 -12.51 -40.06
N TYR A 232 20.06 -11.46 -40.54
CA TYR A 232 20.28 -10.90 -41.88
C TYR A 232 21.69 -10.32 -41.99
N MET A 233 22.11 -9.52 -41.03
CA MET A 233 23.48 -8.94 -41.00
C MET A 233 24.56 -10.01 -41.02
N SER A 234 24.41 -11.08 -40.23
CA SER A 234 25.32 -12.21 -40.21
C SER A 234 25.41 -12.90 -41.62
N GLY A 235 24.26 -13.04 -42.28
CA GLY A 235 24.23 -13.61 -43.63
C GLY A 235 24.97 -12.73 -44.65
N GLU A 236 24.88 -11.42 -44.58
CA GLU A 236 25.60 -10.51 -45.48
C GLU A 236 27.10 -10.51 -45.17
N LEU A 237 27.50 -10.58 -43.90
CA LEU A 237 28.92 -10.72 -43.52
C LEU A 237 29.53 -12.04 -44.03
N ASN A 238 28.79 -13.15 -43.94
CA ASN A 238 29.25 -14.46 -44.44
C ASN A 238 29.47 -14.45 -45.96
N LYS A 239 28.55 -13.85 -46.72
CA LYS A 239 28.73 -13.66 -48.16
C LYS A 239 29.96 -12.82 -48.48
N MET A 240 30.21 -11.73 -47.73
CA MET A 240 31.36 -10.87 -47.94
C MET A 240 32.68 -11.60 -47.68
N GLU A 241 32.73 -12.47 -46.64
CA GLU A 241 33.88 -13.29 -46.35
C GLU A 241 34.14 -14.31 -47.49
N GLU A 242 33.11 -14.94 -48.04
CA GLU A 242 33.17 -15.86 -49.15
C GLU A 242 33.67 -15.17 -50.44
N TYR A 243 33.15 -13.95 -50.74
CA TYR A 243 33.63 -13.13 -51.86
C TYR A 243 35.11 -12.78 -51.69
N GLN A 244 35.53 -12.36 -50.49
CA GLN A 244 36.92 -12.04 -50.23
C GLN A 244 37.85 -13.24 -50.40
N ARG A 245 37.44 -14.42 -49.89
CA ARG A 245 38.20 -15.67 -50.05
C ARG A 245 38.33 -16.05 -51.53
N THR A 246 37.23 -15.99 -52.28
CA THR A 246 37.20 -16.28 -53.71
C THR A 246 38.05 -15.28 -54.50
N PHE A 247 37.97 -14.00 -54.18
CA PHE A 247 38.79 -12.97 -54.75
C PHE A 247 40.29 -13.24 -54.58
N VAL A 248 40.71 -13.49 -53.34
CA VAL A 248 42.15 -13.81 -53.03
C VAL A 248 42.61 -15.05 -53.76
N ALA A 249 41.77 -16.10 -53.84
CA ALA A 249 42.10 -17.30 -54.57
C ALA A 249 42.27 -17.05 -56.07
N ASN A 250 41.36 -16.31 -56.69
CA ASN A 250 41.42 -15.96 -58.11
C ASN A 250 42.64 -15.09 -58.43
N VAL A 251 42.87 -14.03 -57.63
CA VAL A 251 44.07 -13.17 -57.79
C VAL A 251 45.38 -13.96 -57.65
N SER A 252 45.43 -14.88 -56.69
CA SER A 252 46.61 -15.76 -56.51
C SER A 252 46.84 -16.68 -57.70
N HIS A 253 45.75 -17.24 -58.30
CA HIS A 253 45.81 -18.05 -59.47
C HIS A 253 46.31 -17.26 -60.67
N ASP A 254 45.73 -16.05 -60.93
CA ASP A 254 46.06 -15.22 -62.05
C ASP A 254 47.48 -14.65 -62.03
N PHE A 255 48.04 -14.43 -60.84
CA PHE A 255 49.43 -14.05 -60.70
C PHE A 255 50.43 -15.22 -60.81
N ARG A 256 49.99 -16.45 -60.50
CA ARG A 256 50.87 -17.62 -60.53
C ARG A 256 51.35 -17.93 -61.98
N SER A 257 50.48 -17.77 -62.96
CA SER A 257 50.79 -18.08 -64.38
C SER A 257 51.88 -17.14 -64.90
N PRO A 258 51.80 -15.83 -64.89
CA PRO A 258 52.85 -14.92 -65.36
C PRO A 258 54.17 -15.06 -64.58
N LEU A 259 54.05 -15.23 -63.23
CA LEU A 259 55.25 -15.40 -62.37
C LEU A 259 56.04 -16.74 -62.74
N THR A 260 55.31 -17.85 -63.05
CA THR A 260 55.87 -19.06 -63.51
C THR A 260 56.57 -18.92 -64.88
N SER A 261 55.97 -18.15 -65.80
CA SER A 261 56.54 -17.82 -67.08
C SER A 261 57.82 -16.98 -66.91
N ILE A 262 57.82 -15.94 -66.09
CA ILE A 262 59.01 -15.14 -65.82
C ILE A 262 60.10 -15.97 -65.19
N LYS A 263 59.82 -16.85 -64.22
CA LYS A 263 60.74 -17.72 -63.60
C LYS A 263 61.37 -18.67 -64.64
N GLY A 264 60.58 -19.27 -65.54
CA GLY A 264 61.07 -20.12 -66.63
C GLY A 264 61.98 -19.43 -67.60
N TYR A 265 61.67 -18.13 -67.94
CA TYR A 265 62.57 -17.34 -68.75
C TYR A 265 63.87 -17.01 -68.07
N LEU A 266 63.89 -16.69 -66.79
CA LEU A 266 65.06 -16.42 -66.01
C LEU A 266 65.95 -17.66 -65.88
N GLU A 267 65.37 -18.85 -65.65
CA GLU A 267 66.08 -20.12 -65.57
C GLU A 267 66.67 -20.59 -66.95
N ALA A 268 66.12 -20.11 -68.07
CA ALA A 268 66.67 -20.38 -69.40
C ALA A 268 67.85 -19.48 -69.82
N ILE A 269 68.07 -18.36 -69.14
CA ILE A 269 69.13 -17.38 -69.40
C ILE A 269 70.36 -17.60 -68.57
N ILE A 270 70.28 -18.39 -67.50
CA ILE A 270 71.36 -18.82 -66.64
C ILE A 270 71.93 -20.17 -67.16
#